data_b1e686e475f5db41a744694536ecdd87
#
_entry.id   b1e686e475f5db41a744694536ecdd87
#
_cell.length_a   1.000
_cell.length_b   1.000
_cell.length_c   1.000
_cell.angle_alpha   90.00
_cell.angle_beta   90.00
_cell.angle_gamma   90.00
#
_symmetry.space_group_name_H-M   'P 1'
#
loop_
_entity.id
_entity.type
_entity.pdbx_description
1 polymer ?
#
loop_
_entity_poly.entity_id
_entity_poly.type
_entity_poly.pdbx_seq_one_letter_code
_entity_poly.pdbx_strand_id
1 'polypeptide(L)'
;MAGALEANRLQIVSLHAPTSRDISAMRESGMPLSICEVERVRRIEAMDELKRVIDVADDLPYSRLILHMGGTRETADPRKRDAAFSTLEHLILHAHHAGITICVENTTSEMGDPSYLRAFVDETRLTGLRFNFDIGHAHLSDFPEAERIEKSFAPLRELVSSVHLHDNHGEKDEHLPPYDGTIDWPTAIKTLQSAPQTSLPLVLELKEKTGPEAPSATEQLSGARKAMDQFEEAWST
;
A
#
# COMPACT_ATOMS: atom_id res chain seq x y z
N MET A 1 7.36 -6.00 21.33
CA MET A 1 6.21 -6.08 20.39
C MET A 1 5.60 -7.48 20.36
N ALA A 2 6.33 -8.55 20.11
CA ALA A 2 5.82 -9.93 20.02
C ALA A 2 4.93 -10.34 21.21
N GLY A 3 5.37 -10.14 22.47
CA GLY A 3 4.57 -10.47 23.65
C GLY A 3 3.26 -9.66 23.79
N ALA A 4 3.20 -8.42 23.24
CA ALA A 4 1.96 -7.64 23.26
C ALA A 4 0.97 -8.17 22.20
N LEU A 5 1.44 -8.60 21.05
CA LEU A 5 0.61 -9.22 20.02
C LEU A 5 0.01 -10.53 20.54
N GLU A 6 0.83 -11.39 21.12
CA GLU A 6 0.40 -12.67 21.69
C GLU A 6 -0.64 -12.48 22.82
N ALA A 7 -0.37 -11.58 23.77
CA ALA A 7 -1.25 -11.27 24.88
C ALA A 7 -2.63 -10.76 24.43
N ASN A 8 -2.69 -10.08 23.30
CA ASN A 8 -3.93 -9.52 22.73
C ASN A 8 -4.50 -10.36 21.57
N ARG A 9 -3.91 -11.50 21.24
CA ARG A 9 -4.28 -12.36 20.11
C ARG A 9 -4.33 -11.61 18.78
N LEU A 10 -3.37 -10.70 18.57
CA LEU A 10 -3.24 -9.92 17.35
C LEU A 10 -2.23 -10.59 16.41
N GLN A 11 -2.44 -10.43 15.11
CA GLN A 11 -1.54 -10.87 14.07
C GLN A 11 -1.15 -9.67 13.18
N ILE A 12 0.11 -9.64 12.76
CA ILE A 12 0.55 -8.67 11.75
C ILE A 12 0.19 -9.25 10.38
N VAL A 13 -0.69 -8.59 9.66
CA VAL A 13 -1.11 -9.02 8.32
C VAL A 13 -0.15 -8.52 7.25
N SER A 14 0.28 -7.25 7.37
CA SER A 14 1.19 -6.62 6.43
C SER A 14 2.13 -5.66 7.15
N LEU A 15 3.29 -5.43 6.54
CA LEU A 15 4.16 -4.31 6.84
C LEU A 15 4.24 -3.42 5.60
N HIS A 16 4.23 -2.11 5.81
CA HIS A 16 4.58 -1.16 4.77
C HIS A 16 6.11 -0.98 4.74
N ALA A 17 6.69 -1.11 3.56
CA ALA A 17 8.13 -0.90 3.37
C ALA A 17 8.53 0.54 3.68
N PRO A 18 9.72 0.77 4.24
CA PRO A 18 10.19 2.12 4.47
C PRO A 18 10.40 2.85 3.13
N THR A 19 9.94 4.09 3.06
CA THR A 19 10.13 4.96 1.89
C THR A 19 11.40 5.80 1.97
N SER A 20 12.09 5.78 3.12
CA SER A 20 13.35 6.47 3.36
C SER A 20 14.24 5.67 4.32
N ARG A 21 15.58 5.94 4.30
CA ARG A 21 16.55 5.19 5.12
C ARG A 21 16.43 5.43 6.61
N ASP A 22 15.98 6.58 7.03
CA ASP A 22 15.76 6.88 8.44
C ASP A 22 14.60 7.88 8.63
N ILE A 23 14.02 7.86 9.83
CA ILE A 23 12.88 8.72 10.19
C ILE A 23 13.26 10.19 10.22
N SER A 24 14.50 10.55 10.56
CA SER A 24 14.99 11.93 10.52
C SER A 24 15.13 12.44 9.08
N ALA A 25 15.49 11.56 8.15
CA ALA A 25 15.57 11.87 6.73
C ALA A 25 14.20 12.18 6.09
N MET A 26 13.11 11.65 6.64
CA MET A 26 11.75 12.04 6.20
C MET A 26 11.43 13.51 6.50
N ARG A 27 12.09 14.12 7.49
CA ARG A 27 11.88 15.53 7.89
C ARG A 27 12.77 16.52 7.16
N GLU A 28 13.90 16.05 6.60
CA GLU A 28 14.96 16.90 6.06
C GLU A 28 15.46 16.51 4.66
N SER A 29 14.61 16.11 3.72
CA SER A 29 15.01 15.71 2.36
C SER A 29 15.93 14.47 2.30
N GLY A 30 15.72 13.51 3.16
CA GLY A 30 16.45 12.24 3.13
C GLY A 30 16.32 11.51 1.81
N MET A 31 17.36 10.74 1.47
CA MET A 31 17.37 9.97 0.23
C MET A 31 16.26 8.92 0.24
N PRO A 32 15.33 8.95 -0.73
CA PRO A 32 14.26 7.97 -0.79
C PRO A 32 14.83 6.57 -1.00
N LEU A 33 14.19 5.57 -0.40
CA LEU A 33 14.37 4.18 -0.77
C LEU A 33 13.44 3.88 -1.94
N SER A 34 14.01 3.63 -3.11
CA SER A 34 13.21 3.37 -4.30
C SER A 34 13.65 2.10 -5.01
N ILE A 35 12.69 1.23 -5.31
CA ILE A 35 12.94 0.02 -6.09
C ILE A 35 13.23 0.33 -7.56
N CYS A 36 12.89 1.52 -8.03
CA CYS A 36 13.15 1.99 -9.40
C CYS A 36 14.39 2.88 -9.53
N GLU A 37 15.27 2.89 -8.52
CA GLU A 37 16.50 3.67 -8.56
C GLU A 37 17.43 3.21 -9.70
N VAL A 38 17.76 4.12 -10.60
CA VAL A 38 18.57 3.84 -11.78
C VAL A 38 20.04 3.67 -11.42
N GLU A 39 20.53 4.43 -10.44
CA GLU A 39 21.89 4.33 -9.97
C GLU A 39 22.09 3.02 -9.21
N ARG A 40 23.00 2.17 -9.72
CA ARG A 40 23.14 0.77 -9.27
C ARG A 40 23.47 0.64 -7.78
N VAL A 41 24.33 1.49 -7.26
CA VAL A 41 24.75 1.37 -5.85
C VAL A 41 23.58 1.67 -4.95
N ARG A 42 22.85 2.75 -5.20
CA ARG A 42 21.66 3.13 -4.44
C ARG A 42 20.55 2.10 -4.53
N ARG A 43 20.38 1.49 -5.72
CA ARG A 43 19.39 0.40 -5.90
C ARG A 43 19.73 -0.82 -5.08
N ILE A 44 21.03 -1.22 -5.03
CA ILE A 44 21.48 -2.34 -4.20
C ILE A 44 21.23 -2.02 -2.72
N GLU A 45 21.57 -0.82 -2.28
CA GLU A 45 21.33 -0.38 -0.91
C GLU A 45 19.84 -0.38 -0.55
N ALA A 46 18.95 0.09 -1.44
CA ALA A 46 17.52 0.04 -1.25
C ALA A 46 17.03 -1.41 -1.17
N MET A 47 17.49 -2.27 -2.05
CA MET A 47 17.15 -3.69 -2.06
C MET A 47 17.60 -4.39 -0.77
N ASP A 48 18.79 -4.08 -0.25
CA ASP A 48 19.30 -4.68 0.99
C ASP A 48 18.50 -4.21 2.21
N GLU A 49 18.05 -2.96 2.24
CA GLU A 49 17.12 -2.49 3.29
C GLU A 49 15.79 -3.22 3.23
N LEU A 50 15.22 -3.40 2.04
CA LEU A 50 13.96 -4.13 1.88
C LEU A 50 14.08 -5.61 2.26
N LYS A 51 15.22 -6.25 1.97
CA LYS A 51 15.49 -7.62 2.45
C LYS A 51 15.54 -7.70 3.96
N ARG A 52 16.16 -6.72 4.64
CA ARG A 52 16.13 -6.68 6.11
C ARG A 52 14.71 -6.55 6.67
N VAL A 53 13.83 -5.82 5.98
CA VAL A 53 12.41 -5.77 6.37
C VAL A 53 11.73 -7.13 6.19
N ILE A 54 12.06 -7.86 5.13
CA ILE A 54 11.57 -9.23 4.93
C ILE A 54 12.07 -10.14 6.06
N ASP A 55 13.34 -10.05 6.42
CA ASP A 55 13.95 -10.87 7.48
C ASP A 55 13.37 -10.59 8.89
N VAL A 56 12.68 -9.45 9.09
CA VAL A 56 11.92 -9.19 10.34
C VAL A 56 10.86 -10.26 10.60
N ALA A 57 10.38 -10.95 9.57
CA ALA A 57 9.40 -12.03 9.72
C ALA A 57 9.89 -13.21 10.59
N ASP A 58 11.18 -13.40 10.74
CA ASP A 58 11.76 -14.42 11.62
C ASP A 58 11.41 -14.15 13.10
N ASP A 59 11.33 -12.87 13.49
CA ASP A 59 11.03 -12.44 14.86
C ASP A 59 9.56 -12.00 15.03
N LEU A 60 8.98 -11.43 13.99
CA LEU A 60 7.63 -10.89 13.94
C LEU A 60 6.93 -11.37 12.66
N PRO A 61 6.32 -12.56 12.67
CA PRO A 61 5.67 -13.12 11.49
C PRO A 61 4.59 -12.20 10.91
N TYR A 62 4.66 -11.96 9.61
CA TYR A 62 3.68 -11.25 8.81
C TYR A 62 3.59 -11.88 7.41
N SER A 63 2.58 -11.55 6.62
CA SER A 63 2.33 -12.26 5.37
C SER A 63 2.50 -11.43 4.10
N ARG A 64 2.54 -10.10 4.21
CA ARG A 64 2.62 -9.19 3.05
C ARG A 64 3.56 -8.03 3.33
N LEU A 65 4.45 -7.76 2.38
CA LEU A 65 5.23 -6.52 2.36
C LEU A 65 4.67 -5.60 1.28
N ILE A 66 4.13 -4.46 1.72
CA ILE A 66 3.59 -3.43 0.83
C ILE A 66 4.71 -2.46 0.47
N LEU A 67 4.83 -2.11 -0.80
CA LEU A 67 5.83 -1.15 -1.27
C LEU A 67 5.35 -0.37 -2.50
N HIS A 68 5.87 0.85 -2.65
CA HIS A 68 5.58 1.70 -3.79
C HIS A 68 6.51 1.42 -4.96
N MET A 69 6.01 1.61 -6.19
CA MET A 69 6.86 1.64 -7.39
C MET A 69 7.41 3.06 -7.57
N GLY A 70 8.38 3.43 -6.73
CA GLY A 70 8.99 4.75 -6.73
C GLY A 70 8.36 5.75 -5.75
N GLY A 71 8.73 7.02 -5.88
CA GLY A 71 8.23 8.10 -5.03
C GLY A 71 6.92 8.71 -5.55
N THR A 72 6.34 9.64 -4.78
CA THR A 72 5.05 10.28 -5.09
C THR A 72 5.03 11.09 -6.40
N ARG A 73 6.18 11.46 -6.95
CA ARG A 73 6.33 12.19 -8.22
C ARG A 73 7.14 11.39 -9.24
N GLU A 74 7.13 10.08 -9.11
CA GLU A 74 7.89 9.20 -9.99
C GLU A 74 7.30 9.21 -11.40
N THR A 75 8.12 9.57 -12.38
CA THR A 75 7.73 9.55 -13.79
C THR A 75 8.13 8.24 -14.45
N ALA A 76 7.34 7.78 -15.40
CA ALA A 76 7.62 6.59 -16.17
C ALA A 76 8.87 6.79 -17.06
N ASP A 77 9.87 5.94 -16.85
CA ASP A 77 11.15 5.90 -17.60
C ASP A 77 11.51 4.42 -17.81
N PRO A 78 11.88 4.00 -19.03
CA PRO A 78 12.28 2.61 -19.29
C PRO A 78 13.41 2.11 -18.39
N ARG A 79 14.39 2.95 -18.04
CA ARG A 79 15.50 2.58 -17.14
C ARG A 79 15.02 2.33 -15.71
N LYS A 80 14.06 3.14 -15.23
CA LYS A 80 13.44 2.95 -13.92
C LYS A 80 12.61 1.68 -13.89
N ARG A 81 11.90 1.40 -14.98
CA ARG A 81 11.14 0.17 -15.16
C ARG A 81 12.06 -1.07 -15.10
N ASP A 82 13.17 -1.06 -15.81
CA ASP A 82 14.16 -2.16 -15.77
C ASP A 82 14.78 -2.30 -14.38
N ALA A 83 15.04 -1.18 -13.71
CA ALA A 83 15.53 -1.16 -12.33
C ALA A 83 14.50 -1.78 -11.36
N ALA A 84 13.23 -1.40 -11.47
CA ALA A 84 12.13 -1.96 -10.67
C ALA A 84 11.97 -3.46 -10.92
N PHE A 85 12.01 -3.89 -12.18
CA PHE A 85 11.94 -5.31 -12.54
C PHE A 85 13.06 -6.12 -11.85
N SER A 86 14.31 -5.69 -12.03
CA SER A 86 15.47 -6.36 -11.42
C SER A 86 15.36 -6.42 -9.89
N THR A 87 14.92 -5.33 -9.25
CA THR A 87 14.76 -5.29 -7.80
C THR A 87 13.65 -6.22 -7.33
N LEU A 88 12.47 -6.16 -7.97
CA LEU A 88 11.32 -7.00 -7.60
C LEU A 88 11.59 -8.48 -7.80
N GLU A 89 12.29 -8.87 -8.88
CA GLU A 89 12.68 -10.27 -9.10
C GLU A 89 13.48 -10.82 -7.91
N HIS A 90 14.47 -10.06 -7.43
CA HIS A 90 15.27 -10.45 -6.27
C HIS A 90 14.49 -10.43 -4.95
N LEU A 91 13.63 -9.43 -4.76
CA LEU A 91 12.82 -9.33 -3.54
C LEU A 91 11.77 -10.45 -3.45
N ILE A 92 11.10 -10.78 -4.57
CA ILE A 92 10.10 -11.86 -4.62
C ILE A 92 10.77 -13.20 -4.29
N LEU A 93 11.95 -13.46 -4.85
CA LEU A 93 12.67 -14.69 -4.53
C LEU A 93 13.05 -14.76 -3.05
N HIS A 94 13.54 -13.67 -2.47
CA HIS A 94 13.90 -13.60 -1.05
C HIS A 94 12.66 -13.77 -0.15
N ALA A 95 11.59 -13.04 -0.46
CA ALA A 95 10.33 -13.08 0.29
C ALA A 95 9.64 -14.46 0.23
N HIS A 96 9.76 -15.17 -0.88
CA HIS A 96 9.21 -16.51 -1.03
C HIS A 96 9.78 -17.49 0.01
N HIS A 97 11.06 -17.40 0.31
CA HIS A 97 11.69 -18.24 1.35
C HIS A 97 11.17 -17.93 2.76
N ALA A 98 10.77 -16.68 3.01
CA ALA A 98 10.17 -16.26 4.27
C ALA A 98 8.64 -16.43 4.32
N GLY A 99 8.02 -16.93 3.26
CA GLY A 99 6.56 -17.05 3.17
C GLY A 99 5.81 -15.73 3.03
N ILE A 100 6.51 -14.67 2.58
CA ILE A 100 5.96 -13.32 2.43
C ILE A 100 5.59 -13.06 0.97
N THR A 101 4.45 -12.40 0.76
CA THR A 101 4.02 -11.91 -0.55
C THR A 101 4.44 -10.45 -0.72
N ILE A 102 5.14 -10.14 -1.80
CA ILE A 102 5.42 -8.75 -2.20
C ILE A 102 4.17 -8.16 -2.88
N CYS A 103 3.71 -7.03 -2.36
CA CYS A 103 2.55 -6.30 -2.89
C CYS A 103 2.98 -4.88 -3.28
N VAL A 104 2.89 -4.54 -4.56
CA VAL A 104 3.08 -3.16 -5.02
C VAL A 104 1.76 -2.42 -4.89
N GLU A 105 1.83 -1.21 -4.37
CA GLU A 105 0.67 -0.35 -4.14
C GLU A 105 0.47 0.63 -5.29
N ASN A 106 -0.80 0.86 -5.66
CA ASN A 106 -1.13 1.96 -6.55
C ASN A 106 -0.96 3.30 -5.83
N THR A 107 -0.32 4.23 -6.50
CA THR A 107 -0.10 5.59 -5.99
C THR A 107 -0.50 6.61 -7.05
N THR A 108 -0.45 7.89 -6.72
CA THR A 108 -0.73 9.00 -7.64
C THR A 108 0.41 9.31 -8.61
N SER A 109 1.52 8.55 -8.58
CA SER A 109 2.64 8.70 -9.53
C SER A 109 2.37 7.97 -10.85
N GLU A 110 3.06 8.36 -11.93
CA GLU A 110 2.93 7.67 -13.23
C GLU A 110 3.29 6.18 -13.14
N MET A 111 4.33 5.82 -12.36
CA MET A 111 4.73 4.43 -12.18
C MET A 111 3.84 3.66 -11.21
N GLY A 112 3.08 4.36 -10.37
CA GLY A 112 2.07 3.80 -9.46
C GLY A 112 0.66 3.76 -10.05
N ASP A 113 0.45 4.26 -11.26
CA ASP A 113 -0.84 4.18 -11.93
C ASP A 113 -1.28 2.74 -12.14
N PRO A 114 -2.53 2.36 -11.82
CA PRO A 114 -3.02 1.00 -11.96
C PRO A 114 -2.82 0.37 -13.33
N SER A 115 -2.99 1.14 -14.42
CA SER A 115 -2.81 0.64 -15.78
C SER A 115 -1.32 0.42 -16.08
N TYR A 116 -0.44 1.30 -15.58
CA TYR A 116 1.01 1.11 -15.68
C TYR A 116 1.47 -0.14 -14.92
N LEU A 117 1.00 -0.31 -13.68
CA LEU A 117 1.31 -1.50 -12.86
C LEU A 117 0.86 -2.80 -13.54
N ARG A 118 -0.33 -2.78 -14.15
CA ARG A 118 -0.82 -3.92 -14.91
C ARG A 118 0.04 -4.21 -16.12
N ALA A 119 0.33 -3.20 -16.94
CA ALA A 119 1.21 -3.35 -18.11
C ALA A 119 2.61 -3.84 -17.72
N PHE A 120 3.14 -3.35 -16.59
CA PHE A 120 4.43 -3.80 -16.06
C PHE A 120 4.44 -5.31 -15.80
N VAL A 121 3.42 -5.86 -15.15
CA VAL A 121 3.35 -7.31 -14.86
C VAL A 121 3.15 -8.11 -16.14
N ASP A 122 2.27 -7.66 -17.05
CA ASP A 122 1.99 -8.36 -18.29
C ASP A 122 3.22 -8.47 -19.21
N GLU A 123 4.00 -7.40 -19.26
CA GLU A 123 5.20 -7.34 -20.10
C GLU A 123 6.40 -8.08 -19.48
N THR A 124 6.60 -7.93 -18.17
CA THR A 124 7.72 -8.57 -17.47
C THR A 124 7.46 -10.03 -17.14
N ARG A 125 6.18 -10.44 -17.11
CA ARG A 125 5.74 -11.79 -16.68
C ARG A 125 6.26 -12.14 -15.28
N LEU A 126 6.42 -11.16 -14.43
CA LEU A 126 6.94 -11.34 -13.08
C LEU A 126 5.91 -12.09 -12.24
N THR A 127 6.16 -13.36 -12.01
CA THR A 127 5.29 -14.23 -11.21
C THR A 127 5.53 -13.99 -9.72
N GLY A 128 4.47 -14.13 -8.90
CA GLY A 128 4.58 -13.95 -7.43
C GLY A 128 4.34 -12.51 -6.97
N LEU A 129 4.34 -11.51 -7.86
CA LEU A 129 3.94 -10.16 -7.52
C LEU A 129 2.42 -10.09 -7.31
N ARG A 130 2.01 -9.32 -6.30
CA ARG A 130 0.61 -8.97 -6.03
C ARG A 130 0.48 -7.47 -5.88
N PHE A 131 -0.76 -7.00 -5.76
CA PHE A 131 -1.04 -5.59 -5.52
C PHE A 131 -1.71 -5.37 -4.18
N ASN A 132 -1.33 -4.29 -3.54
CA ASN A 132 -2.12 -3.62 -2.53
C ASN A 132 -2.93 -2.54 -3.23
N PHE A 133 -4.25 -2.60 -3.13
CA PHE A 133 -5.09 -1.57 -3.72
C PHE A 133 -5.40 -0.51 -2.67
N ASP A 134 -4.84 0.67 -2.86
CA ASP A 134 -5.15 1.84 -2.04
C ASP A 134 -6.33 2.60 -2.65
N ILE A 135 -7.42 2.67 -1.88
CA ILE A 135 -8.68 3.27 -2.34
C ILE A 135 -8.63 4.79 -2.32
N GLY A 136 -7.93 5.37 -1.37
CA GLY A 136 -7.75 6.82 -1.29
C GLY A 136 -6.90 7.35 -2.44
N HIS A 137 -5.82 6.67 -2.81
CA HIS A 137 -5.04 6.98 -4.00
C HIS A 137 -5.87 6.82 -5.27
N ALA A 138 -6.70 5.80 -5.36
CA ALA A 138 -7.60 5.61 -6.50
C ALA A 138 -8.62 6.76 -6.62
N HIS A 139 -9.09 7.32 -5.49
CA HIS A 139 -9.99 8.47 -5.47
C HIS A 139 -9.34 9.78 -5.97
N LEU A 140 -8.03 9.84 -6.00
CA LEU A 140 -7.24 10.97 -6.54
C LEU A 140 -6.89 10.82 -8.03
N SER A 141 -7.36 9.76 -8.70
CA SER A 141 -7.09 9.54 -10.13
C SER A 141 -7.79 10.57 -11.03
N ASP A 142 -7.29 10.73 -12.25
CA ASP A 142 -7.81 11.67 -13.24
C ASP A 142 -9.14 11.24 -13.91
N PHE A 143 -9.70 10.09 -13.52
CA PHE A 143 -11.00 9.64 -14.01
C PHE A 143 -12.14 10.53 -13.49
N PRO A 144 -13.32 10.56 -14.17
CA PRO A 144 -14.52 11.14 -13.60
C PRO A 144 -14.81 10.58 -12.21
N GLU A 145 -15.16 11.42 -11.25
CA GLU A 145 -15.27 11.07 -9.83
C GLU A 145 -16.06 9.78 -9.58
N ALA A 146 -17.21 9.63 -10.22
CA ALA A 146 -18.05 8.43 -10.08
C ALA A 146 -17.41 7.14 -10.61
N GLU A 147 -16.32 7.21 -11.38
CA GLU A 147 -15.66 6.08 -12.03
C GLU A 147 -14.26 5.79 -11.47
N ARG A 148 -13.73 6.69 -10.63
CA ARG A 148 -12.34 6.65 -10.15
C ARG A 148 -11.96 5.30 -9.55
N ILE A 149 -12.75 4.81 -8.60
CA ILE A 149 -12.45 3.57 -7.89
C ILE A 149 -12.54 2.36 -8.81
N GLU A 150 -13.62 2.24 -9.58
CA GLU A 150 -13.84 1.11 -10.48
C GLU A 150 -12.75 1.04 -11.57
N LYS A 151 -12.47 2.17 -12.24
CA LYS A 151 -11.46 2.22 -13.31
C LYS A 151 -10.04 2.00 -12.81
N SER A 152 -9.73 2.46 -11.61
CA SER A 152 -8.43 2.20 -10.98
C SER A 152 -8.30 0.75 -10.50
N PHE A 153 -9.39 0.14 -10.02
CA PHE A 153 -9.37 -1.23 -9.55
C PHE A 153 -9.31 -2.27 -10.67
N ALA A 154 -10.03 -2.04 -11.76
CA ALA A 154 -10.23 -3.00 -12.84
C ALA A 154 -8.92 -3.60 -13.40
N PRO A 155 -7.85 -2.83 -13.67
CA PRO A 155 -6.58 -3.39 -14.16
C PRO A 155 -5.90 -4.33 -13.16
N LEU A 156 -6.07 -4.10 -11.87
CA LEU A 156 -5.36 -4.81 -10.80
C LEU A 156 -6.15 -5.98 -10.21
N ARG A 157 -7.46 -6.00 -10.39
CA ARG A 157 -8.45 -6.86 -9.73
C ARG A 157 -8.00 -8.30 -9.52
N GLU A 158 -7.46 -8.95 -10.55
CA GLU A 158 -7.08 -10.35 -10.51
C GLU A 158 -5.85 -10.63 -9.61
N LEU A 159 -5.06 -9.61 -9.33
CA LEU A 159 -3.80 -9.70 -8.60
C LEU A 159 -3.81 -8.94 -7.26
N VAL A 160 -4.93 -8.27 -6.91
CA VAL A 160 -5.07 -7.61 -5.61
C VAL A 160 -5.06 -8.68 -4.51
N SER A 161 -4.30 -8.46 -3.47
CA SER A 161 -4.16 -9.38 -2.33
C SER A 161 -4.29 -8.67 -0.97
N SER A 162 -4.38 -7.35 -0.97
CA SER A 162 -4.54 -6.50 0.21
C SER A 162 -5.17 -5.18 -0.23
N VAL A 163 -5.82 -4.47 0.70
CA VAL A 163 -6.45 -3.17 0.44
C VAL A 163 -6.12 -2.22 1.57
N HIS A 164 -5.68 -1.00 1.24
CA HIS A 164 -5.64 0.12 2.16
C HIS A 164 -6.91 0.94 2.05
N LEU A 165 -7.50 1.24 3.21
CA LEU A 165 -8.75 1.97 3.35
C LEU A 165 -8.48 3.31 4.04
N HIS A 166 -8.66 4.38 3.32
CA HIS A 166 -8.76 5.73 3.86
C HIS A 166 -9.60 6.59 2.92
N ASP A 167 -10.05 7.73 3.40
CA ASP A 167 -10.86 8.67 2.64
C ASP A 167 -10.08 9.96 2.38
N ASN A 168 -10.57 10.74 1.44
CA ASN A 168 -10.11 12.09 1.13
C ASN A 168 -11.19 12.85 0.35
N HIS A 169 -10.96 14.13 0.07
CA HIS A 169 -11.90 14.98 -0.66
C HIS A 169 -11.63 15.04 -2.18
N GLY A 170 -10.83 14.11 -2.72
CA GLY A 170 -10.53 14.02 -4.14
C GLY A 170 -9.50 15.04 -4.66
N GLU A 171 -8.80 15.77 -3.78
CA GLU A 171 -7.79 16.77 -4.13
C GLU A 171 -6.41 16.47 -3.52
N LYS A 172 -6.38 15.89 -2.35
CA LYS A 172 -5.16 15.62 -1.58
C LYS A 172 -5.25 14.26 -0.90
N ASP A 173 -4.11 13.67 -0.70
CA ASP A 173 -3.95 12.45 0.07
C ASP A 173 -4.03 12.76 1.58
N GLU A 174 -5.26 12.70 2.12
CA GLU A 174 -5.56 13.17 3.48
C GLU A 174 -5.51 12.06 4.52
N HIS A 175 -5.66 10.79 4.11
CA HIS A 175 -5.76 9.63 5.00
C HIS A 175 -6.82 9.81 6.10
N LEU A 176 -8.03 10.24 5.71
CA LEU A 176 -9.17 10.37 6.61
C LEU A 176 -9.78 9.00 6.91
N PRO A 177 -10.47 8.84 8.06
CA PRO A 177 -11.31 7.68 8.27
C PRO A 177 -12.34 7.50 7.15
N PRO A 178 -12.69 6.26 6.76
CA PRO A 178 -13.81 6.00 5.87
C PRO A 178 -15.07 6.78 6.28
N TYR A 179 -15.76 7.37 5.31
CA TYR A 179 -16.95 8.23 5.44
C TYR A 179 -16.68 9.67 5.94
N ASP A 180 -15.44 10.06 6.20
CA ASP A 180 -15.09 11.44 6.57
C ASP A 180 -14.68 12.31 5.35
N GLY A 181 -14.56 11.71 4.16
CA GLY A 181 -14.28 12.37 2.87
C GLY A 181 -15.43 12.27 1.90
N THR A 182 -15.13 12.13 0.61
CA THR A 182 -16.12 12.11 -0.49
C THR A 182 -16.17 10.80 -1.28
N ILE A 183 -15.47 9.74 -0.85
CA ILE A 183 -15.57 8.43 -1.50
C ILE A 183 -16.99 7.88 -1.39
N ASP A 184 -17.57 7.47 -2.51
CA ASP A 184 -18.82 6.68 -2.52
C ASP A 184 -18.55 5.26 -2.05
N TRP A 185 -18.61 5.07 -0.72
CA TRP A 185 -18.31 3.79 -0.07
C TRP A 185 -19.19 2.63 -0.51
N PRO A 186 -20.52 2.78 -0.75
CA PRO A 186 -21.34 1.72 -1.32
C PRO A 186 -20.82 1.21 -2.68
N THR A 187 -20.44 2.11 -3.57
CA THR A 187 -19.84 1.75 -4.87
C THR A 187 -18.44 1.15 -4.68
N ALA A 188 -17.62 1.73 -3.81
CA ALA A 188 -16.29 1.25 -3.50
C ALA A 188 -16.31 -0.20 -2.96
N ILE A 189 -17.19 -0.50 -2.01
CA ILE A 189 -17.36 -1.84 -1.44
C ILE A 189 -17.74 -2.85 -2.51
N LYS A 190 -18.72 -2.55 -3.37
CA LYS A 190 -19.10 -3.43 -4.49
C LYS A 190 -17.93 -3.70 -5.43
N THR A 191 -17.12 -2.68 -5.70
CA THR A 191 -15.92 -2.81 -6.53
C THR A 191 -14.92 -3.76 -5.89
N LEU A 192 -14.61 -3.58 -4.61
CA LEU A 192 -13.70 -4.47 -3.87
C LEU A 192 -14.21 -5.91 -3.78
N GLN A 193 -15.52 -6.09 -3.57
CA GLN A 193 -16.16 -7.41 -3.53
C GLN A 193 -16.12 -8.14 -4.88
N SER A 194 -15.86 -7.43 -5.99
CA SER A 194 -15.68 -8.05 -7.30
C SER A 194 -14.32 -8.75 -7.48
N ALA A 195 -13.41 -8.62 -6.49
CA ALA A 195 -12.14 -9.33 -6.50
C ALA A 195 -12.37 -10.86 -6.43
N PRO A 196 -11.57 -11.66 -7.15
CA PRO A 196 -11.73 -13.12 -7.12
C PRO A 196 -11.28 -13.77 -5.81
N GLN A 197 -10.53 -13.03 -4.97
CA GLN A 197 -10.05 -13.51 -3.67
C GLN A 197 -11.19 -13.57 -2.66
N THR A 198 -11.38 -14.72 -2.02
CA THR A 198 -12.42 -14.94 -1.01
C THR A 198 -12.15 -14.25 0.33
N SER A 199 -10.92 -13.80 0.55
CA SER A 199 -10.50 -13.08 1.75
C SER A 199 -9.43 -12.07 1.39
N LEU A 200 -9.80 -10.79 1.39
CA LEU A 200 -8.88 -9.66 1.25
C LEU A 200 -8.66 -9.04 2.63
N PRO A 201 -7.43 -8.94 3.11
CA PRO A 201 -7.13 -8.07 4.24
C PRO A 201 -7.46 -6.62 3.91
N LEU A 202 -8.24 -6.02 4.78
CA LEU A 202 -8.64 -4.62 4.71
C LEU A 202 -7.93 -3.89 5.84
N VAL A 203 -7.10 -2.92 5.52
CA VAL A 203 -6.24 -2.22 6.48
C VAL A 203 -6.58 -0.74 6.47
N LEU A 204 -6.97 -0.20 7.61
CA LEU A 204 -7.11 1.25 7.75
C LEU A 204 -5.72 1.90 7.74
N GLU A 205 -5.49 2.80 6.80
CA GLU A 205 -4.27 3.60 6.70
C GLU A 205 -4.60 5.06 7.02
N LEU A 206 -4.58 5.40 8.30
CA LEU A 206 -5.02 6.70 8.79
C LEU A 206 -3.85 7.56 9.23
N LYS A 207 -3.94 8.84 8.92
CA LYS A 207 -2.96 9.82 9.39
C LYS A 207 -3.21 10.20 10.84
N GLU A 208 -2.21 10.01 11.70
CA GLU A 208 -2.27 10.46 13.06
C GLU A 208 -2.40 11.99 13.12
N LYS A 209 -3.42 12.48 13.80
CA LYS A 209 -3.58 13.90 14.09
C LYS A 209 -2.69 14.25 15.27
N THR A 210 -1.78 15.21 15.07
CA THR A 210 -0.82 15.68 16.06
C THR A 210 -0.96 17.19 16.31
N GLY A 211 -0.51 17.65 17.48
CA GLY A 211 -0.56 19.06 17.84
C GLY A 211 -1.43 19.34 19.08
N PRO A 212 -1.45 20.60 19.56
CA PRO A 212 -2.12 20.94 20.82
C PRO A 212 -3.63 20.74 20.83
N GLU A 213 -4.27 20.78 19.65
CA GLU A 213 -5.71 20.61 19.47
C GLU A 213 -6.08 19.24 18.90
N ALA A 214 -5.10 18.33 18.74
CA ALA A 214 -5.36 17.00 18.23
C ALA A 214 -6.14 16.16 19.26
N PRO A 215 -7.11 15.34 18.82
CA PRO A 215 -7.75 14.36 19.68
C PRO A 215 -6.71 13.43 20.33
N SER A 216 -6.99 12.96 21.52
CA SER A 216 -6.14 11.95 22.17
C SER A 216 -6.03 10.67 21.32
N ALA A 217 -4.96 9.90 21.54
CA ALA A 217 -4.79 8.62 20.83
C ALA A 217 -6.01 7.69 21.03
N THR A 218 -6.63 7.70 22.22
CA THR A 218 -7.83 6.91 22.51
C THR A 218 -9.03 7.37 21.68
N GLU A 219 -9.23 8.68 21.52
CA GLU A 219 -10.30 9.22 20.68
C GLU A 219 -10.07 8.92 19.21
N GLN A 220 -8.83 9.05 18.73
CA GLN A 220 -8.48 8.68 17.34
C GLN A 220 -8.71 7.19 17.08
N LEU A 221 -8.29 6.31 17.97
CA LEU A 221 -8.56 4.87 17.87
C LEU A 221 -10.05 4.54 17.94
N SER A 222 -10.82 5.24 18.79
CA SER A 222 -12.27 5.06 18.86
C SER A 222 -12.95 5.50 17.55
N GLY A 223 -12.49 6.60 16.94
CA GLY A 223 -12.95 7.05 15.63
C GLY A 223 -12.65 6.04 14.52
N ALA A 224 -11.42 5.55 14.47
CA ALA A 224 -10.99 4.52 13.52
C ALA A 224 -11.83 3.24 13.64
N ARG A 225 -12.10 2.78 14.88
CA ARG A 225 -12.93 1.62 15.13
C ARG A 225 -14.37 1.83 14.65
N LYS A 226 -14.96 2.99 14.96
CA LYS A 226 -16.31 3.32 14.51
C LYS A 226 -16.42 3.31 12.98
N ALA A 227 -15.43 3.89 12.28
CA ALA A 227 -15.39 3.87 10.82
C ALA A 227 -15.29 2.43 10.28
N MET A 228 -14.48 1.57 10.92
CA MET A 228 -14.38 0.17 10.52
C MET A 228 -15.66 -0.61 10.79
N ASP A 229 -16.29 -0.43 11.95
CA ASP A 229 -17.57 -1.08 12.28
C ASP A 229 -18.65 -0.71 11.23
N GLN A 230 -18.72 0.55 10.82
CA GLN A 230 -19.63 1.02 9.76
C GLN A 230 -19.29 0.41 8.39
N PHE A 231 -18.01 0.30 8.07
CA PHE A 231 -17.57 -0.35 6.83
C PHE A 231 -17.92 -1.86 6.83
N GLU A 232 -17.69 -2.56 7.92
CA GLU A 232 -18.01 -3.99 8.05
C GLU A 232 -19.52 -4.25 7.93
N GLU A 233 -20.36 -3.37 8.50
CA GLU A 233 -21.82 -3.46 8.33
C GLU A 233 -22.20 -3.31 6.85
N ALA A 234 -21.65 -2.33 6.16
CA ALA A 234 -21.89 -2.11 4.74
C ALA A 234 -21.30 -3.23 3.84
N TRP A 235 -20.19 -3.84 4.25
CA TRP A 235 -19.57 -4.98 3.54
C TRP A 235 -20.43 -6.24 3.60
N SER A 236 -21.21 -6.41 4.67
CA SER A 236 -22.01 -7.60 4.95
C SER A 236 -23.39 -7.58 4.29
N THR A 237 -23.79 -6.45 3.72
CA THR A 237 -25.09 -6.23 3.04
C THR A 237 -24.96 -6.40 1.53
#